data_c8322970336ca14d0a0a39ab32dbefe1
#
_entry.id   c8322970336ca14d0a0a39ab32dbefe1
#
_cell.length_a   1.000
_cell.length_b   1.000
_cell.length_c   1.000
_cell.angle_alpha   90.00
_cell.angle_beta   90.00
_cell.angle_gamma   90.00
#
_symmetry.space_group_name_H-M   'P 1'
#
loop_
_entity.id
_entity.type
_entity.pdbx_description
1 polymer ?
#
loop_
_entity_poly.entity_id
_entity_poly.type
_entity_poly.pdbx_seq_one_letter_code
_entity_poly.pdbx_strand_id
1 'polypeptide(L)'
;AFVIRLRGISNIPPKPRKIMQLLRLRQINNGVFVKLTAATQQMLQLISPYVTWGEPNLKSIRELIYKRGFAKINKQRIPIQDNAIIEESLGKYGIISVEDLVHEIATVGPNFKAANVFLWPFKLSSPTGGFQKRKFNHYIEGGEYGDRESDINRLIRRMN
;
A
#
# COMPACT_ATOMS: atom_id res chain seq x y z
N ALA A 1 -5.13 5.92 2.77
CA ALA A 1 -5.09 5.49 1.35
C ALA A 1 -4.22 4.26 1.16
N PHE A 2 -4.49 3.50 0.14
CA PHE A 2 -3.61 2.44 -0.34
C PHE A 2 -3.03 2.88 -1.68
N VAL A 3 -1.70 2.88 -1.81
CA VAL A 3 -0.97 3.40 -2.97
C VAL A 3 -0.26 2.25 -3.67
N ILE A 4 -0.44 2.14 -4.98
CA ILE A 4 0.17 1.08 -5.81
C ILE A 4 1.06 1.73 -6.86
N ARG A 5 2.30 1.26 -6.99
CA ARG A 5 3.22 1.74 -8.01
C ARG A 5 2.93 1.07 -9.35
N LEU A 6 2.76 1.89 -10.39
CA LEU A 6 2.39 1.44 -11.74
C LEU A 6 3.57 1.36 -12.71
N ARG A 7 4.66 2.07 -12.45
CA ARG A 7 5.81 2.15 -13.36
C ARG A 7 7.05 1.51 -12.76
N GLY A 8 7.91 1.00 -13.62
CA GLY A 8 9.20 0.45 -13.24
C GLY A 8 10.19 1.54 -12.80
N ILE A 9 11.42 1.13 -12.53
CA ILE A 9 12.45 1.99 -11.92
C ILE A 9 13.23 2.84 -12.92
N SER A 10 13.02 2.67 -14.22
CA SER A 10 13.79 3.35 -15.25
C SER A 10 13.18 4.69 -15.63
N ASN A 11 14.05 5.67 -15.94
CA ASN A 11 13.67 6.99 -16.44
C ASN A 11 12.73 7.78 -15.52
N ILE A 12 13.00 7.74 -14.23
CA ILE A 12 12.23 8.50 -13.24
C ILE A 12 13.07 9.68 -12.75
N PRO A 13 12.53 10.92 -12.78
CA PRO A 13 13.24 12.09 -12.26
C PRO A 13 13.63 11.93 -10.78
N PRO A 14 14.69 12.62 -10.32
CA PRO A 14 15.19 12.44 -8.96
C PRO A 14 14.19 12.71 -7.85
N LYS A 15 13.36 13.76 -7.99
CA LYS A 15 12.42 14.14 -6.94
C LYS A 15 11.30 13.10 -6.76
N PRO A 16 10.56 12.68 -7.81
CA PRO A 16 9.60 11.58 -7.68
C PRO A 16 10.24 10.28 -7.21
N ARG A 17 11.45 9.97 -7.68
CA ARG A 17 12.18 8.77 -7.26
C ARG A 17 12.39 8.76 -5.75
N LYS A 18 12.86 9.88 -5.19
CA LYS A 18 13.09 10.00 -3.75
C LYS A 18 11.81 9.83 -2.95
N ILE A 19 10.72 10.44 -3.41
CA ILE A 19 9.42 10.34 -2.74
C ILE A 19 8.94 8.88 -2.71
N MET A 20 9.04 8.15 -3.82
CA MET A 20 8.65 6.75 -3.86
C MET A 20 9.52 5.88 -2.95
N GLN A 21 10.81 6.19 -2.83
CA GLN A 21 11.69 5.50 -1.88
C GLN A 21 11.27 5.76 -0.43
N LEU A 22 10.88 6.99 -0.10
CA LEU A 22 10.41 7.34 1.24
C LEU A 22 9.09 6.63 1.57
N LEU A 23 8.23 6.41 0.59
CA LEU A 23 7.00 5.65 0.75
C LEU A 23 7.21 4.13 0.66
N ARG A 24 8.45 3.69 0.46
CA ARG A 24 8.83 2.27 0.30
C ARG A 24 8.24 1.61 -0.95
N LEU A 25 7.92 2.41 -1.97
CA LEU A 25 7.44 1.94 -3.27
C LEU A 25 8.63 1.81 -4.21
N ARG A 26 9.42 0.74 -4.06
CA ARG A 26 10.68 0.58 -4.78
C ARG A 26 10.58 -0.24 -6.06
N GLN A 27 9.51 -0.99 -6.24
CA GLN A 27 9.31 -1.85 -7.41
C GLN A 27 7.90 -1.68 -7.96
N ILE A 28 7.73 -2.02 -9.23
CA ILE A 28 6.41 -2.04 -9.86
C ILE A 28 5.49 -3.01 -9.11
N ASN A 29 4.22 -2.66 -9.02
CA ASN A 29 3.18 -3.44 -8.35
C ASN A 29 3.33 -3.55 -6.82
N ASN A 30 4.26 -2.81 -6.22
CA ASN A 30 4.29 -2.70 -4.77
C ASN A 30 3.17 -1.79 -4.29
N GLY A 31 2.58 -2.14 -3.14
CA GLY A 31 1.53 -1.34 -2.52
C GLY A 31 1.84 -1.06 -1.06
N VAL A 32 1.46 0.11 -0.59
CA VAL A 32 1.63 0.52 0.82
C VAL A 32 0.40 1.29 1.28
N PHE A 33 0.13 1.23 2.59
CA PHE A 33 -0.85 2.10 3.22
C PHE A 33 -0.19 3.43 3.56
N VAL A 34 -0.91 4.51 3.35
CA VAL A 34 -0.44 5.87 3.64
C VAL A 34 -1.53 6.61 4.39
N LYS A 35 -1.19 7.20 5.53
CA LYS A 35 -2.09 8.10 6.23
C LYS A 35 -2.15 9.42 5.46
N LEU A 36 -3.36 9.83 5.06
CA LEU A 36 -3.56 11.07 4.31
C LEU A 36 -3.47 12.28 5.23
N THR A 37 -2.40 13.03 5.07
CA THR A 37 -2.20 14.34 5.70
C THR A 37 -1.91 15.34 4.59
N ALA A 38 -1.86 16.64 4.91
CA ALA A 38 -1.52 17.66 3.91
C ALA A 38 -0.18 17.35 3.24
N ALA A 39 0.82 16.94 4.04
CA ALA A 39 2.16 16.60 3.53
C ALA A 39 2.13 15.37 2.62
N THR A 40 1.46 14.28 3.03
CA THR A 40 1.41 13.06 2.23
C THR A 40 0.59 13.24 0.96
N GLN A 41 -0.46 14.06 0.99
CA GLN A 41 -1.22 14.40 -0.21
C GLN A 41 -0.35 15.15 -1.22
N GLN A 42 0.49 16.07 -0.78
CA GLN A 42 1.44 16.74 -1.66
C GLN A 42 2.45 15.77 -2.26
N MET A 43 2.96 14.83 -1.46
CA MET A 43 3.85 13.77 -1.95
C MET A 43 3.18 12.95 -3.04
N LEU A 44 1.92 12.56 -2.86
CA LEU A 44 1.18 11.79 -3.84
C LEU A 44 0.94 12.57 -5.13
N GLN A 45 0.66 13.87 -5.03
CA GLN A 45 0.51 14.72 -6.22
C GLN A 45 1.80 14.77 -7.04
N LEU A 46 2.94 14.84 -6.39
CA LEU A 46 4.24 14.89 -7.08
C LEU A 46 4.59 13.60 -7.79
N ILE A 47 4.10 12.46 -7.31
CA ILE A 47 4.36 11.15 -7.91
C ILE A 47 3.16 10.60 -8.68
N SER A 48 2.11 11.40 -8.88
CA SER A 48 0.85 10.92 -9.48
C SER A 48 1.02 10.19 -10.81
N PRO A 49 1.92 10.59 -11.73
CA PRO A 49 2.08 9.85 -12.99
C PRO A 49 2.62 8.42 -12.84
N TYR A 50 3.14 8.07 -11.67
CA TYR A 50 3.81 6.79 -11.44
C TYR A 50 3.03 5.83 -10.56
N VAL A 51 2.00 6.32 -9.88
CA VAL A 51 1.23 5.54 -8.91
C VAL A 51 -0.27 5.76 -9.09
N THR A 52 -1.05 4.86 -8.50
CA THR A 52 -2.48 5.07 -8.30
C THR A 52 -2.79 4.83 -6.83
N TRP A 53 -3.80 5.50 -6.32
CA TRP A 53 -4.22 5.35 -4.93
C TRP A 53 -5.72 5.56 -4.76
N GLY A 54 -6.20 5.22 -3.59
CA GLY A 54 -7.60 5.42 -3.21
C GLY A 54 -7.85 4.96 -1.80
N GLU A 55 -9.08 5.08 -1.35
CA GLU A 55 -9.53 4.64 -0.04
C GLU A 55 -9.87 3.15 -0.04
N PRO A 56 -9.07 2.28 0.63
CA PRO A 56 -9.42 0.88 0.74
C PRO A 56 -10.54 0.69 1.76
N ASN A 57 -11.46 -0.22 1.48
CA ASN A 57 -12.47 -0.61 2.46
C ASN A 57 -11.92 -1.72 3.38
N LEU A 58 -12.67 -2.03 4.43
CA LEU A 58 -12.27 -3.04 5.42
C LEU A 58 -11.98 -4.40 4.77
N LYS A 59 -12.81 -4.80 3.82
CA LYS A 59 -12.64 -6.08 3.11
C LYS A 59 -11.32 -6.14 2.36
N SER A 60 -10.97 -5.06 1.65
CA SER A 60 -9.71 -4.99 0.90
C SER A 60 -8.50 -5.04 1.82
N ILE A 61 -8.54 -4.32 2.93
CA ILE A 61 -7.46 -4.31 3.92
C ILE A 61 -7.28 -5.71 4.50
N ARG A 62 -8.37 -6.35 4.89
CA ARG A 62 -8.34 -7.70 5.45
C ARG A 62 -7.77 -8.72 4.47
N GLU A 63 -8.23 -8.70 3.23
CA GLU A 63 -7.75 -9.62 2.19
C GLU A 63 -6.27 -9.42 1.89
N LEU A 64 -5.79 -8.18 1.84
CA LEU A 64 -4.37 -7.89 1.63
C LEU A 64 -3.51 -8.47 2.74
N ILE A 65 -3.88 -8.22 3.99
CA ILE A 65 -3.08 -8.65 5.14
C ILE A 65 -3.11 -10.17 5.28
N TYR A 66 -4.25 -10.82 5.10
CA TYR A 66 -4.35 -12.28 5.21
C TYR A 66 -3.63 -13.01 4.09
N LYS A 67 -3.74 -12.52 2.87
CA LYS A 67 -3.13 -13.22 1.72
C LYS A 67 -1.67 -12.86 1.50
N ARG A 68 -1.33 -11.59 1.61
CA ARG A 68 0.01 -11.08 1.26
C ARG A 68 0.70 -10.34 2.38
N GLY A 69 0.25 -10.55 3.61
CA GLY A 69 0.85 -9.92 4.77
C GLY A 69 2.21 -10.51 5.11
N PHE A 70 3.23 -9.66 5.08
CA PHE A 70 4.57 -9.97 5.54
C PHE A 70 4.98 -8.93 6.57
N ALA A 71 5.71 -9.37 7.57
CA ALA A 71 6.19 -8.52 8.64
C ALA A 71 7.66 -8.18 8.45
N LYS A 72 8.05 -7.01 8.93
CA LYS A 72 9.45 -6.61 9.02
C LYS A 72 9.95 -6.92 10.42
N ILE A 73 10.72 -8.00 10.56
CA ILE A 73 11.32 -8.44 11.82
C ILE A 73 12.82 -8.56 11.63
N ASN A 74 13.61 -7.83 12.44
CA ASN A 74 15.06 -7.77 12.32
C ASN A 74 15.53 -7.47 10.89
N LYS A 75 14.85 -6.52 10.22
CA LYS A 75 15.11 -6.13 8.83
C LYS A 75 14.87 -7.24 7.81
N GLN A 76 14.17 -8.30 8.20
CA GLN A 76 13.83 -9.42 7.33
C GLN A 76 12.35 -9.43 7.02
N ARG A 77 12.00 -9.95 5.83
CA ARG A 77 10.62 -10.12 5.38
C ARG A 77 10.11 -11.49 5.80
N ILE A 78 9.24 -11.53 6.79
CA ILE A 78 8.72 -12.78 7.36
C ILE A 78 7.20 -12.84 7.15
N PRO A 79 6.63 -13.95 6.61
CA PRO A 79 5.20 -14.06 6.44
C PRO A 79 4.47 -14.04 7.78
N ILE A 80 3.32 -13.38 7.81
CA ILE A 80 2.47 -13.33 9.00
C ILE A 80 1.62 -14.61 9.01
N GLN A 81 2.09 -15.64 9.72
CA GLN A 81 1.44 -16.95 9.76
C GLN A 81 0.57 -17.14 10.98
N ASP A 82 0.90 -16.45 12.09
CA ASP A 82 0.13 -16.53 13.33
C ASP A 82 0.16 -15.20 14.10
N ASN A 83 -0.63 -15.15 15.17
CA ASN A 83 -0.74 -13.94 15.97
C ASN A 83 0.49 -13.69 16.84
N ALA A 84 1.29 -14.70 17.15
CA ALA A 84 2.47 -14.56 17.99
C ALA A 84 3.48 -13.57 17.40
N ILE A 85 3.64 -13.58 16.06
CA ILE A 85 4.54 -12.66 15.36
C ILE A 85 4.11 -11.21 15.59
N ILE A 86 2.81 -10.95 15.54
CA ILE A 86 2.24 -9.62 15.73
C ILE A 86 2.38 -9.17 17.18
N GLU A 87 2.03 -10.03 18.13
CA GLU A 87 2.10 -9.73 19.55
C GLU A 87 3.52 -9.41 19.99
N GLU A 88 4.50 -10.16 19.50
CA GLU A 88 5.90 -9.97 19.85
C GLU A 88 6.42 -8.58 19.43
N SER A 89 5.99 -8.07 18.28
CA SER A 89 6.45 -6.79 17.76
C SER A 89 5.55 -5.62 18.14
N LEU A 90 4.24 -5.82 18.20
CA LEU A 90 3.24 -4.76 18.39
C LEU A 90 2.42 -4.90 19.67
N GLY A 91 2.72 -5.90 20.50
CA GLY A 91 1.98 -6.13 21.73
C GLY A 91 1.98 -4.94 22.70
N LYS A 92 3.07 -4.19 22.72
CA LYS A 92 3.19 -2.96 23.55
C LYS A 92 2.20 -1.87 23.15
N TYR A 93 1.64 -1.93 21.95
CA TYR A 93 0.62 -1.00 21.47
C TYR A 93 -0.80 -1.58 21.58
N GLY A 94 -0.96 -2.75 22.19
CA GLY A 94 -2.25 -3.42 22.29
C GLY A 94 -2.67 -4.18 21.05
N ILE A 95 -1.79 -4.33 20.06
CA ILE A 95 -2.05 -5.06 18.81
C ILE A 95 -1.49 -6.47 18.96
N ILE A 96 -2.36 -7.46 19.17
CA ILE A 96 -1.96 -8.82 19.51
C ILE A 96 -2.43 -9.87 18.48
N SER A 97 -3.25 -9.49 17.52
CA SER A 97 -3.79 -10.41 16.50
C SER A 97 -3.84 -9.75 15.14
N VAL A 98 -4.06 -10.58 14.10
CA VAL A 98 -4.24 -10.08 12.74
C VAL A 98 -5.45 -9.14 12.65
N GLU A 99 -6.54 -9.47 13.36
CA GLU A 99 -7.73 -8.61 13.38
C GLU A 99 -7.46 -7.26 14.04
N ASP A 100 -6.65 -7.21 15.08
CA ASP A 100 -6.23 -5.96 15.70
C ASP A 100 -5.41 -5.12 14.73
N LEU A 101 -4.53 -5.76 13.97
CA LEU A 101 -3.73 -5.09 12.93
C LEU A 101 -4.61 -4.51 11.83
N VAL A 102 -5.57 -5.30 11.34
CA VAL A 102 -6.55 -4.85 10.33
C VAL A 102 -7.34 -3.64 10.85
N HIS A 103 -7.81 -3.71 12.10
CA HIS A 103 -8.57 -2.63 12.73
C HIS A 103 -7.75 -1.34 12.83
N GLU A 104 -6.50 -1.42 13.26
CA GLU A 104 -5.62 -0.26 13.41
C GLU A 104 -5.36 0.42 12.07
N ILE A 105 -5.14 -0.35 11.01
CA ILE A 105 -4.95 0.19 9.66
C ILE A 105 -6.26 0.78 9.12
N ALA A 106 -7.39 0.08 9.28
CA ALA A 106 -8.69 0.51 8.75
C ALA A 106 -9.18 1.80 9.38
N THR A 107 -9.01 1.94 10.70
CA THR A 107 -9.48 3.12 11.46
C THR A 107 -8.44 4.24 11.52
N VAL A 108 -7.25 4.04 10.97
CA VAL A 108 -6.12 4.97 11.10
C VAL A 108 -5.92 5.37 12.56
N GLY A 109 -5.77 4.35 13.40
CA GLY A 109 -5.68 4.54 14.85
C GLY A 109 -4.39 5.23 15.31
N PRO A 110 -4.26 5.47 16.62
CA PRO A 110 -3.11 6.19 17.16
C PRO A 110 -1.78 5.47 16.94
N ASN A 111 -1.79 4.16 16.72
CA ASN A 111 -0.60 3.35 16.48
C ASN A 111 -0.46 2.96 14.99
N PHE A 112 -1.13 3.69 14.09
CA PHE A 112 -1.06 3.43 12.64
C PHE A 112 0.37 3.39 12.13
N LYS A 113 1.20 4.34 12.55
CA LYS A 113 2.60 4.41 12.10
C LYS A 113 3.37 3.14 12.47
N ALA A 114 3.23 2.68 13.71
CA ALA A 114 3.89 1.46 14.17
C ALA A 114 3.40 0.24 13.39
N ALA A 115 2.10 0.11 13.20
CA ALA A 115 1.50 -0.98 12.43
C ALA A 115 1.95 -0.96 10.98
N ASN A 116 1.98 0.22 10.35
CA ASN A 116 2.38 0.36 8.95
C ASN A 116 3.87 0.07 8.74
N VAL A 117 4.74 0.48 9.67
CA VAL A 117 6.17 0.15 9.61
C VAL A 117 6.41 -1.34 9.80
N PHE A 118 5.61 -2.00 10.65
CA PHE A 118 5.67 -3.45 10.84
C PHE A 118 5.33 -4.22 9.55
N LEU A 119 4.36 -3.72 8.76
CA LEU A 119 3.98 -4.35 7.51
C LEU A 119 5.03 -4.08 6.43
N TRP A 120 5.52 -5.14 5.82
CA TRP A 120 6.36 -5.03 4.62
C TRP A 120 5.50 -4.54 3.45
N PRO A 121 6.04 -3.72 2.52
CA PRO A 121 5.27 -3.33 1.34
C PRO A 121 4.71 -4.56 0.63
N PHE A 122 3.43 -4.48 0.25
CA PHE A 122 2.76 -5.61 -0.39
C PHE A 122 3.28 -5.80 -1.81
N LYS A 123 3.73 -6.98 -2.14
CA LYS A 123 4.16 -7.34 -3.50
C LYS A 123 2.97 -7.96 -4.22
N LEU A 124 2.26 -7.14 -4.98
CA LEU A 124 1.06 -7.56 -5.69
C LEU A 124 1.41 -8.19 -7.04
N SER A 125 0.49 -8.98 -7.57
CA SER A 125 0.57 -9.52 -8.93
C SER A 125 0.10 -8.48 -9.94
N SER A 126 0.41 -8.67 -11.23
CA SER A 126 -0.23 -7.89 -12.28
C SER A 126 -1.74 -8.11 -12.25
N PRO A 127 -2.55 -7.07 -12.55
CA PRO A 127 -4.00 -7.21 -12.45
C PRO A 127 -4.54 -8.26 -13.44
N THR A 128 -5.49 -9.05 -12.98
CA THR A 128 -6.21 -9.99 -13.83
C THR A 128 -6.96 -9.21 -14.92
N GLY A 129 -6.77 -9.59 -16.19
CA GLY A 129 -7.31 -8.84 -17.32
C GLY A 129 -6.47 -7.65 -17.76
N GLY A 130 -5.36 -7.40 -17.09
CA GLY A 130 -4.42 -6.32 -17.45
C GLY A 130 -4.88 -4.92 -17.06
N PHE A 131 -4.04 -3.94 -17.37
CA PHE A 131 -4.37 -2.53 -17.24
C PHE A 131 -5.09 -2.03 -18.49
N GLN A 132 -5.66 -0.80 -18.40
CA GLN A 132 -6.23 -0.13 -19.56
C GLN A 132 -5.16 0.08 -20.63
N LYS A 133 -5.57 0.15 -21.91
CA LYS A 133 -4.66 0.35 -23.05
C LYS A 133 -3.77 1.58 -22.86
N ARG A 134 -4.33 2.66 -22.29
CA ARG A 134 -3.61 3.90 -22.03
C ARG A 134 -3.22 3.99 -20.55
N LYS A 135 -2.50 2.98 -20.07
CA LYS A 135 -2.04 2.90 -18.67
C LYS A 135 -1.39 4.20 -18.18
N PHE A 136 -0.68 4.91 -19.04
CA PHE A 136 0.07 6.10 -18.65
C PHE A 136 -0.75 7.39 -18.71
N ASN A 137 -2.06 7.31 -18.95
CA ASN A 137 -2.97 8.43 -18.80
C ASN A 137 -3.57 8.44 -17.40
N HIS A 138 -4.08 9.62 -16.99
CA HIS A 138 -4.77 9.74 -15.72
C HIS A 138 -6.03 8.85 -15.69
N TYR A 139 -6.39 8.35 -14.50
CA TYR A 139 -7.55 7.48 -14.34
C TYR A 139 -8.84 8.11 -14.89
N ILE A 140 -9.04 9.42 -14.65
CA ILE A 140 -10.20 10.16 -15.14
C ILE A 140 -10.25 10.19 -16.68
N GLU A 141 -9.11 10.12 -17.34
CA GLU A 141 -8.97 10.14 -18.79
C GLU A 141 -8.97 8.74 -19.41
N GLY A 142 -9.38 7.72 -18.65
CA GLY A 142 -9.39 6.34 -19.11
C GLY A 142 -8.07 5.61 -18.96
N GLY A 143 -7.14 6.16 -18.21
CA GLY A 143 -5.87 5.54 -17.86
C GLY A 143 -5.89 4.88 -16.50
N GLU A 144 -4.74 4.82 -15.85
CA GLU A 144 -4.58 4.08 -14.58
C GLU A 144 -3.98 4.90 -13.45
N TYR A 145 -3.26 6.00 -13.71
CA TYR A 145 -2.56 6.71 -12.64
C TYR A 145 -3.45 7.73 -11.93
N GLY A 146 -3.03 8.13 -10.74
CA GLY A 146 -3.68 9.16 -9.93
C GLY A 146 -4.69 8.61 -8.94
N ASP A 147 -5.48 9.51 -8.35
CA ASP A 147 -6.48 9.16 -7.36
C ASP A 147 -7.71 8.55 -8.04
N ARG A 148 -8.05 7.33 -7.66
CA ARG A 148 -9.27 6.65 -8.13
C ARG A 148 -10.30 6.45 -7.04
N GLU A 149 -10.10 7.08 -5.90
CA GLU A 149 -11.03 7.05 -4.77
C GLU A 149 -11.38 5.59 -4.39
N SER A 150 -12.67 5.28 -4.22
CA SER A 150 -13.10 3.93 -3.83
C SER A 150 -12.86 2.85 -4.90
N ASP A 151 -12.59 3.23 -6.13
CA ASP A 151 -12.30 2.26 -7.20
C ASP A 151 -10.98 1.52 -7.00
N ILE A 152 -10.15 1.96 -6.06
CA ILE A 152 -8.94 1.22 -5.68
C ILE A 152 -9.28 -0.19 -5.18
N ASN A 153 -10.44 -0.38 -4.56
CA ASN A 153 -10.85 -1.69 -4.07
C ASN A 153 -11.02 -2.71 -5.19
N ARG A 154 -11.53 -2.29 -6.33
CA ARG A 154 -11.66 -3.14 -7.51
C ARG A 154 -10.29 -3.54 -8.04
N LEU A 155 -9.36 -2.60 -8.11
CA LEU A 155 -7.99 -2.88 -8.54
C LEU A 155 -7.27 -3.82 -7.56
N ILE A 156 -7.42 -3.59 -6.27
CA ILE A 156 -6.83 -4.46 -5.24
C ILE A 156 -7.27 -5.91 -5.45
N ARG A 157 -8.55 -6.16 -5.69
CA ARG A 157 -9.06 -7.52 -5.92
C ARG A 157 -8.46 -8.16 -7.16
N ARG A 158 -8.17 -7.38 -8.18
CA ARG A 158 -7.56 -7.89 -9.42
C ARG A 158 -6.07 -8.17 -9.27
N MET A 159 -5.39 -7.56 -8.31
CA MET A 159 -3.95 -7.67 -8.11
C MET A 159 -3.55 -8.53 -6.90
N ASN A 160 -4.49 -8.81 -6.00
CA ASN A 160 -4.21 -9.57 -4.77
C ASN A 160 -4.20 -11.09 -4.95
#